data_00439b14d2501256ed42169311ac5387
#
_entry.id   00439b14d2501256ed42169311ac5387
#
_cell.length_a   1.000
_cell.length_b   1.000
_cell.length_c   1.000
_cell.angle_alpha   90.00
_cell.angle_beta   90.00
_cell.angle_gamma   90.00
#
_symmetry.space_group_name_H-M   'P 1'
#
loop_
_entity.id
_entity.type
_entity.pdbx_description
1 polymer ?
#
loop_
_entity_poly.entity_id
_entity_poly.type
_entity_poly.pdbx_seq_one_letter_code
_entity_poly.pdbx_strand_id
1 'polypeptide(L)'
;MEYVVTGGAGFVGTNLIKRLLNDGHKVVSLEKYQLEKPDGIFHLAALARIQPSFKHPTDSFDANARGTQNIMEWAREVGCPVVYAGSSSIHGDKYANPYTFTKWLGEEVIKMYSKIYDIPTIITRFYNVYGEHQATEGAYCNVLGIFQRLFGEGRPLTITGDGEQRRDFTYVGDIVDGIVKSMEYMQLDSINKWEAASFELGRGKNYSINEIAAAFGEDYPTKYIEEWPGEVRETLNTDTKAREILEWNPTVDIVDFIKEKYVR
;
A
#
# COMPACT_ATOMS: atom_id res chain seq x y z
N MET A 1 11.07 -20.99 -1.74
CA MET A 1 11.86 -19.74 -1.79
C MET A 1 11.97 -19.12 -0.42
N GLU A 2 12.99 -18.28 -0.20
CA GLU A 2 13.19 -17.52 1.04
C GLU A 2 13.11 -16.03 0.74
N TYR A 3 12.12 -15.35 1.34
CA TYR A 3 11.87 -13.92 1.11
C TYR A 3 12.12 -13.09 2.36
N VAL A 4 12.58 -11.86 2.16
CA VAL A 4 12.63 -10.84 3.20
C VAL A 4 11.46 -9.89 3.02
N VAL A 5 10.72 -9.62 4.11
CA VAL A 5 9.63 -8.66 4.14
C VAL A 5 9.97 -7.56 5.14
N THR A 6 10.25 -6.34 4.65
CA THR A 6 10.35 -5.17 5.52
C THR A 6 8.95 -4.62 5.80
N GLY A 7 8.71 -4.10 6.99
CA GLY A 7 7.35 -3.67 7.38
C GLY A 7 6.40 -4.84 7.60
N GLY A 8 6.92 -6.05 7.88
CA GLY A 8 6.13 -7.27 8.06
C GLY A 8 5.12 -7.23 9.21
N ALA A 9 5.36 -6.41 10.24
CA ALA A 9 4.41 -6.20 11.34
C ALA A 9 3.29 -5.16 11.01
N GLY A 10 3.36 -4.51 9.85
CA GLY A 10 2.37 -3.57 9.38
C GLY A 10 1.13 -4.25 8.79
N PHE A 11 0.14 -3.44 8.40
CA PHE A 11 -1.14 -3.90 7.86
C PHE A 11 -0.96 -4.82 6.63
N VAL A 12 -0.36 -4.31 5.56
CA VAL A 12 -0.14 -5.08 4.32
C VAL A 12 0.89 -6.18 4.54
N GLY A 13 1.96 -5.89 5.30
CA GLY A 13 3.04 -6.84 5.59
C GLY A 13 2.58 -8.11 6.31
N THR A 14 1.69 -7.97 7.30
CA THR A 14 1.10 -9.11 8.03
C THR A 14 0.30 -10.02 7.08
N ASN A 15 -0.49 -9.44 6.18
CA ASN A 15 -1.26 -10.20 5.20
C ASN A 15 -0.34 -10.87 4.16
N LEU A 16 0.70 -10.17 3.70
CA LEU A 16 1.69 -10.72 2.77
C LEU A 16 2.45 -11.90 3.39
N ILE A 17 2.94 -11.76 4.63
CA ILE A 17 3.64 -12.85 5.32
C ILE A 17 2.76 -14.09 5.44
N LYS A 18 1.49 -13.93 5.83
CA LYS A 18 0.54 -15.05 5.90
C LYS A 18 0.37 -15.73 4.53
N ARG A 19 0.25 -14.97 3.46
CA ARG A 19 0.12 -15.50 2.11
C ARG A 19 1.37 -16.28 1.71
N LEU A 20 2.56 -15.72 1.87
CA LEU A 20 3.83 -16.37 1.52
C LEU A 20 4.07 -17.66 2.30
N LEU A 21 3.74 -17.68 3.60
CA LEU A 21 3.84 -18.89 4.43
C LEU A 21 2.85 -19.97 3.99
N ASN A 22 1.62 -19.59 3.62
CA ASN A 22 0.61 -20.53 3.09
C ASN A 22 1.01 -21.11 1.73
N ASP A 23 1.73 -20.34 0.91
CA ASP A 23 2.26 -20.78 -0.37
C ASP A 23 3.55 -21.63 -0.23
N GLY A 24 3.96 -21.93 1.02
CA GLY A 24 5.10 -22.79 1.35
C GLY A 24 6.45 -22.09 1.27
N HIS A 25 6.49 -20.76 1.24
CA HIS A 25 7.73 -19.98 1.25
C HIS A 25 8.23 -19.76 2.68
N LYS A 26 9.52 -19.56 2.82
CA LYS A 26 10.15 -19.11 4.06
C LYS A 26 10.22 -17.59 4.07
N VAL A 27 9.81 -16.98 5.19
CA VAL A 27 9.84 -15.52 5.36
C VAL A 27 10.73 -15.16 6.54
N VAL A 28 11.62 -14.20 6.34
CA VAL A 28 12.56 -13.72 7.35
C VAL A 28 12.33 -12.23 7.59
N SER A 29 12.33 -11.82 8.87
CA SER A 29 12.36 -10.41 9.23
C SER A 29 13.79 -9.87 9.14
N LEU A 30 13.92 -8.59 8.75
CA LEU A 30 15.22 -7.94 8.54
C LEU A 30 16.12 -7.98 9.78
N GLU A 31 15.56 -7.91 11.00
CA GLU A 31 16.29 -7.84 12.27
C GLU A 31 17.11 -9.10 12.61
N LYS A 32 16.76 -10.24 12.02
CA LYS A 32 17.41 -11.54 12.27
C LYS A 32 18.26 -12.02 11.09
N TYR A 33 18.39 -11.19 10.10
CA TYR A 33 18.98 -11.61 8.85
C TYR A 33 20.50 -11.51 8.87
N GLN A 34 21.17 -12.62 9.12
CA GLN A 34 22.60 -12.85 8.82
C GLN A 34 22.65 -13.61 7.50
N LEU A 35 23.04 -12.94 6.45
CA LEU A 35 22.63 -13.26 5.15
C LEU A 35 23.49 -14.16 4.31
N GLU A 36 22.86 -15.16 3.78
CA GLU A 36 23.00 -15.66 2.42
C GLU A 36 21.96 -14.94 1.52
N LYS A 37 22.13 -14.92 0.22
CA LYS A 37 21.26 -14.21 -0.74
C LYS A 37 19.80 -14.67 -0.65
N PRO A 38 18.81 -13.78 -0.31
CA PRO A 38 17.41 -14.15 -0.40
C PRO A 38 16.95 -14.28 -1.86
N ASP A 39 15.86 -15.00 -2.09
CA ASP A 39 15.23 -15.09 -3.41
C ASP A 39 14.55 -13.78 -3.83
N GLY A 40 14.24 -12.89 -2.88
CA GLY A 40 13.72 -11.56 -3.13
C GLY A 40 13.36 -10.77 -1.87
N ILE A 41 13.24 -9.46 -2.03
CA ILE A 41 12.85 -8.52 -0.99
C ILE A 41 11.50 -7.90 -1.32
N PHE A 42 10.54 -7.97 -0.40
CA PHE A 42 9.32 -7.18 -0.40
C PHE A 42 9.51 -5.97 0.52
N HIS A 43 9.71 -4.79 -0.05
CA HIS A 43 9.97 -3.59 0.72
C HIS A 43 8.68 -2.79 0.96
N LEU A 44 8.01 -3.09 2.10
CA LEU A 44 6.75 -2.45 2.52
C LEU A 44 6.93 -1.45 3.67
N ALA A 45 8.11 -1.42 4.32
CA ALA A 45 8.38 -0.51 5.42
C ALA A 45 8.27 0.95 4.97
N ALA A 46 7.35 1.70 5.57
CA ALA A 46 7.14 3.12 5.30
C ALA A 46 6.31 3.78 6.40
N LEU A 47 6.45 5.08 6.57
CA LEU A 47 5.48 5.92 7.29
C LEU A 47 4.43 6.41 6.29
N ALA A 48 3.26 5.76 6.26
CA ALA A 48 2.29 5.82 5.17
C ALA A 48 1.04 6.67 5.52
N ARG A 49 1.22 7.91 6.00
CA ARG A 49 0.10 8.83 6.28
C ARG A 49 0.48 10.29 6.08
N ILE A 50 -0.45 11.06 5.49
CA ILE A 50 -0.29 12.49 5.20
C ILE A 50 -0.21 13.29 6.50
N GLN A 51 -1.20 13.19 7.38
CA GLN A 51 -1.29 14.05 8.57
C GLN A 51 -0.10 13.90 9.54
N PRO A 52 0.37 12.68 9.89
CA PRO A 52 1.61 12.54 10.65
C PRO A 52 2.84 13.12 9.98
N SER A 53 2.93 13.08 8.64
CA SER A 53 4.10 13.57 7.92
C SER A 53 4.30 15.08 8.04
N PHE A 54 3.23 15.86 8.19
CA PHE A 54 3.33 17.30 8.49
C PHE A 54 3.96 17.57 9.86
N LYS A 55 3.65 16.72 10.86
CA LYS A 55 4.18 16.86 12.22
C LYS A 55 5.61 16.35 12.36
N HIS A 56 5.94 15.30 11.61
CA HIS A 56 7.22 14.58 11.69
C HIS A 56 7.84 14.39 10.29
N PRO A 57 8.19 15.47 9.57
CA PRO A 57 8.72 15.36 8.21
C PRO A 57 10.05 14.61 8.15
N THR A 58 10.94 14.81 9.11
CA THR A 58 12.24 14.12 9.18
C THR A 58 12.06 12.60 9.25
N ASP A 59 11.14 12.13 10.09
CA ASP A 59 10.87 10.70 10.23
C ASP A 59 10.35 10.10 8.89
N SER A 60 9.53 10.87 8.15
CA SER A 60 9.06 10.47 6.82
C SER A 60 10.22 10.36 5.82
N PHE A 61 11.19 11.28 5.82
CA PHE A 61 12.38 11.20 4.99
C PHE A 61 13.27 10.02 5.38
N ASP A 62 13.52 9.83 6.67
CA ASP A 62 14.37 8.73 7.14
C ASP A 62 13.76 7.36 6.83
N ALA A 63 12.45 7.19 7.06
CA ALA A 63 11.78 5.92 6.77
C ALA A 63 11.60 5.66 5.28
N ASN A 64 11.03 6.63 4.52
CA ASN A 64 10.56 6.39 3.17
C ASN A 64 11.63 6.58 2.09
N ALA A 65 12.61 7.48 2.31
CA ALA A 65 13.66 7.74 1.33
C ALA A 65 14.99 7.09 1.73
N ARG A 66 15.54 7.40 2.91
CA ARG A 66 16.79 6.81 3.37
C ARG A 66 16.65 5.31 3.66
N GLY A 67 15.54 4.88 4.28
CA GLY A 67 15.23 3.47 4.49
C GLY A 67 15.17 2.69 3.18
N THR A 68 14.54 3.26 2.15
CA THR A 68 14.52 2.67 0.81
C THR A 68 15.91 2.58 0.19
N GLN A 69 16.74 3.63 0.32
CA GLN A 69 18.13 3.61 -0.14
C GLN A 69 18.93 2.49 0.54
N ASN A 70 18.80 2.32 1.85
CA ASN A 70 19.50 1.27 2.59
C ASN A 70 19.09 -0.13 2.12
N ILE A 71 17.81 -0.35 1.83
CA ILE A 71 17.33 -1.63 1.28
C ILE A 71 17.88 -1.86 -0.12
N MET A 72 17.93 -0.83 -0.96
CA MET A 72 18.47 -0.96 -2.31
C MET A 72 19.99 -1.20 -2.30
N GLU A 73 20.72 -0.58 -1.38
CA GLU A 73 22.16 -0.85 -1.22
C GLU A 73 22.38 -2.30 -0.78
N TRP A 74 21.59 -2.78 0.16
CA TRP A 74 21.65 -4.19 0.54
C TRP A 74 21.26 -5.14 -0.61
N ALA A 75 20.18 -4.84 -1.35
CA ALA A 75 19.79 -5.63 -2.53
C ALA A 75 20.91 -5.66 -3.58
N ARG A 76 21.65 -4.58 -3.75
CA ARG A 76 22.82 -4.49 -4.61
C ARG A 76 23.95 -5.42 -4.15
N GLU A 77 24.26 -5.46 -2.85
CA GLU A 77 25.31 -6.30 -2.27
C GLU A 77 24.99 -7.79 -2.43
N VAL A 78 23.75 -8.19 -2.19
CA VAL A 78 23.35 -9.61 -2.27
C VAL A 78 22.85 -10.04 -3.65
N GLY A 79 22.58 -9.10 -4.54
CA GLY A 79 22.14 -9.38 -5.92
C GLY A 79 20.75 -10.02 -6.00
N CYS A 80 19.73 -9.48 -5.29
CA CYS A 80 18.37 -10.03 -5.29
C CYS A 80 17.31 -9.02 -5.79
N PRO A 81 16.17 -9.48 -6.35
CA PRO A 81 15.10 -8.64 -6.82
C PRO A 81 14.34 -7.95 -5.67
N VAL A 82 13.74 -6.77 -5.97
CA VAL A 82 12.98 -5.98 -5.01
C VAL A 82 11.60 -5.61 -5.55
N VAL A 83 10.54 -5.95 -4.82
CA VAL A 83 9.21 -5.37 -5.01
C VAL A 83 9.02 -4.26 -3.97
N TYR A 84 8.80 -3.04 -4.46
CA TYR A 84 8.65 -1.84 -3.63
C TYR A 84 7.18 -1.42 -3.54
N ALA A 85 6.70 -1.16 -2.32
CA ALA A 85 5.39 -0.56 -2.10
C ALA A 85 5.41 0.93 -2.43
N GLY A 86 4.99 1.30 -3.63
CA GLY A 86 4.73 2.66 -4.07
C GLY A 86 3.40 3.21 -3.53
N SER A 87 2.99 4.38 -4.03
CA SER A 87 1.74 5.03 -3.62
C SER A 87 1.10 5.79 -4.78
N SER A 88 -0.21 5.66 -4.94
CA SER A 88 -1.00 6.45 -5.90
C SER A 88 -0.97 7.96 -5.61
N SER A 89 -0.57 8.39 -4.41
CA SER A 89 -0.46 9.81 -4.06
C SER A 89 0.48 10.60 -4.97
N ILE A 90 1.43 9.93 -5.63
CA ILE A 90 2.37 10.58 -6.55
C ILE A 90 1.74 11.10 -7.85
N HIS A 91 0.51 10.67 -8.18
CA HIS A 91 -0.23 11.15 -9.34
C HIS A 91 -0.80 12.56 -9.15
N GLY A 92 -0.90 13.03 -7.91
CA GLY A 92 -1.23 14.39 -7.57
C GLY A 92 -0.01 15.31 -7.50
N ASP A 93 -0.14 16.41 -6.74
CA ASP A 93 0.99 17.29 -6.47
C ASP A 93 1.99 16.61 -5.51
N LYS A 94 3.18 16.31 -6.03
CA LYS A 94 4.26 15.66 -5.26
C LYS A 94 4.76 16.50 -4.10
N TYR A 95 4.54 17.82 -4.15
CA TYR A 95 4.97 18.77 -3.13
C TYR A 95 3.87 19.12 -2.12
N ALA A 96 2.69 18.51 -2.23
CA ALA A 96 1.55 18.80 -1.36
C ALA A 96 1.83 18.46 0.13
N ASN A 97 2.65 17.46 0.39
CA ASN A 97 2.99 17.04 1.76
C ASN A 97 4.25 16.15 1.79
N PRO A 98 4.94 16.05 2.96
CA PRO A 98 6.16 15.25 3.10
C PRO A 98 5.97 13.76 2.80
N TYR A 99 4.81 13.17 3.10
CA TYR A 99 4.53 11.77 2.78
C TYR A 99 4.56 11.52 1.26
N THR A 100 3.79 12.28 0.48
CA THR A 100 3.75 12.14 -0.98
C THR A 100 5.13 12.36 -1.59
N PHE A 101 5.83 13.41 -1.14
CA PHE A 101 7.18 13.71 -1.62
C PHE A 101 8.17 12.56 -1.34
N THR A 102 8.18 12.03 -0.12
CA THR A 102 9.12 10.97 0.27
C THR A 102 8.80 9.64 -0.38
N LYS A 103 7.51 9.33 -0.66
CA LYS A 103 7.12 8.15 -1.45
C LYS A 103 7.59 8.27 -2.90
N TRP A 104 7.40 9.44 -3.52
CA TRP A 104 7.94 9.71 -4.86
C TRP A 104 9.48 9.59 -4.86
N LEU A 105 10.17 10.19 -3.89
CA LEU A 105 11.64 10.11 -3.80
C LEU A 105 12.11 8.65 -3.64
N GLY A 106 11.39 7.83 -2.87
CA GLY A 106 11.66 6.39 -2.76
C GLY A 106 11.57 5.68 -4.12
N GLU A 107 10.56 5.99 -4.94
CA GLU A 107 10.46 5.44 -6.31
C GLU A 107 11.63 5.87 -7.19
N GLU A 108 12.09 7.13 -7.10
CA GLU A 108 13.25 7.61 -7.85
C GLU A 108 14.55 6.90 -7.40
N VAL A 109 14.71 6.61 -6.11
CA VAL A 109 15.81 5.77 -5.60
C VAL A 109 15.74 4.37 -6.22
N ILE A 110 14.58 3.72 -6.21
CA ILE A 110 14.39 2.40 -6.84
C ILE A 110 14.81 2.42 -8.31
N LYS A 111 14.32 3.38 -9.09
CA LYS A 111 14.62 3.53 -10.52
C LYS A 111 16.12 3.75 -10.77
N MET A 112 16.75 4.59 -9.96
CA MET A 112 18.18 4.89 -10.07
C MET A 112 19.02 3.64 -9.82
N TYR A 113 18.74 2.89 -8.73
CA TYR A 113 19.47 1.66 -8.43
C TYR A 113 19.23 0.57 -9.48
N SER A 114 17.99 0.41 -9.94
CA SER A 114 17.67 -0.53 -11.01
C SER A 114 18.48 -0.23 -12.27
N LYS A 115 18.52 1.04 -12.68
CA LYS A 115 19.19 1.46 -13.91
C LYS A 115 20.72 1.40 -13.84
N ILE A 116 21.33 1.77 -12.71
CA ILE A 116 22.79 1.87 -12.58
C ILE A 116 23.42 0.55 -12.20
N TYR A 117 22.74 -0.24 -11.37
CA TYR A 117 23.30 -1.47 -10.78
C TYR A 117 22.60 -2.74 -11.27
N ASP A 118 21.73 -2.63 -12.28
CA ASP A 118 21.03 -3.77 -12.89
C ASP A 118 20.24 -4.62 -11.88
N ILE A 119 19.68 -3.99 -10.84
CA ILE A 119 18.87 -4.69 -9.84
C ILE A 119 17.44 -4.84 -10.38
N PRO A 120 16.90 -6.07 -10.51
CA PRO A 120 15.52 -6.26 -10.91
C PRO A 120 14.57 -5.65 -9.87
N THR A 121 13.70 -4.72 -10.29
CA THR A 121 12.79 -4.04 -9.39
C THR A 121 11.41 -3.84 -10.02
N ILE A 122 10.37 -3.96 -9.19
CA ILE A 122 9.01 -3.56 -9.54
C ILE A 122 8.46 -2.64 -8.46
N ILE A 123 7.82 -1.55 -8.90
CA ILE A 123 7.11 -0.60 -8.05
C ILE A 123 5.62 -0.95 -8.12
N THR A 124 5.01 -1.31 -6.99
CA THR A 124 3.56 -1.53 -6.88
C THR A 124 2.92 -0.35 -6.19
N ARG A 125 2.11 0.45 -6.90
CA ARG A 125 1.46 1.63 -6.33
C ARG A 125 0.10 1.27 -5.79
N PHE A 126 -0.04 1.35 -4.46
CA PHE A 126 -1.31 1.07 -3.79
C PHE A 126 -2.22 2.28 -3.81
N TYR A 127 -3.51 1.99 -4.00
CA TYR A 127 -4.59 2.92 -3.74
C TYR A 127 -5.08 2.76 -2.29
N ASN A 128 -6.32 3.10 -1.95
CA ASN A 128 -6.75 3.08 -0.56
C ASN A 128 -7.00 1.65 -0.06
N VAL A 129 -5.98 1.04 0.54
CA VAL A 129 -6.04 -0.35 1.00
C VAL A 129 -6.94 -0.49 2.22
N TYR A 130 -7.78 -1.52 2.22
CA TYR A 130 -8.65 -1.89 3.34
C TYR A 130 -8.66 -3.42 3.55
N GLY A 131 -9.10 -3.86 4.73
CA GLY A 131 -9.29 -5.30 5.02
C GLY A 131 -8.77 -5.74 6.38
N GLU A 132 -8.47 -7.02 6.49
CA GLU A 132 -8.00 -7.66 7.72
C GLU A 132 -6.67 -7.09 8.20
N HIS A 133 -6.53 -6.96 9.51
CA HIS A 133 -5.35 -6.39 10.18
C HIS A 133 -5.12 -4.89 9.95
N GLN A 134 -6.09 -4.16 9.35
CA GLN A 134 -6.00 -2.70 9.31
C GLN A 134 -6.09 -2.11 10.72
N ALA A 135 -5.39 -0.99 10.95
CA ALA A 135 -5.48 -0.27 12.20
C ALA A 135 -6.89 0.32 12.38
N THR A 136 -7.47 0.18 13.57
CA THR A 136 -8.75 0.81 13.96
C THR A 136 -8.56 2.02 14.86
N GLU A 137 -7.34 2.21 15.37
CA GLU A 137 -6.94 3.32 16.26
C GLU A 137 -5.60 3.92 15.86
N GLY A 138 -5.33 5.12 16.39
CA GLY A 138 -4.07 5.82 16.20
C GLY A 138 -3.97 6.61 14.90
N ALA A 139 -2.83 7.28 14.72
CA ALA A 139 -2.59 8.23 13.64
C ALA A 139 -2.48 7.57 12.24
N TYR A 140 -2.30 6.26 12.20
CA TYR A 140 -2.18 5.48 10.96
C TYR A 140 -3.47 4.77 10.54
N CYS A 141 -4.58 5.02 11.24
CA CYS A 141 -5.89 4.48 10.93
C CYS A 141 -6.44 5.08 9.62
N ASN A 142 -6.98 4.24 8.73
CA ASN A 142 -7.71 4.69 7.54
C ASN A 142 -9.19 4.93 7.86
N VAL A 143 -9.94 5.51 6.91
CA VAL A 143 -11.35 5.84 7.11
C VAL A 143 -12.20 4.60 7.46
N LEU A 144 -11.96 3.46 6.80
CA LEU A 144 -12.70 2.24 7.09
C LEU A 144 -12.38 1.70 8.50
N GLY A 145 -11.12 1.77 8.94
CA GLY A 145 -10.76 1.39 10.32
C GLY A 145 -11.41 2.29 11.37
N ILE A 146 -11.50 3.61 11.10
CA ILE A 146 -12.23 4.55 11.96
C ILE A 146 -13.72 4.18 12.00
N PHE A 147 -14.35 3.95 10.85
CA PHE A 147 -15.76 3.58 10.76
C PHE A 147 -16.05 2.24 11.44
N GLN A 148 -15.19 1.24 11.24
CA GLN A 148 -15.30 -0.06 11.92
C GLN A 148 -15.33 0.10 13.44
N ARG A 149 -14.43 0.90 14.02
CA ARG A 149 -14.38 1.15 15.46
C ARG A 149 -15.63 1.89 15.93
N LEU A 150 -15.98 3.01 15.28
CA LEU A 150 -17.12 3.82 15.67
C LEU A 150 -18.45 3.06 15.57
N PHE A 151 -18.60 2.24 14.52
CA PHE A 151 -19.75 1.36 14.35
C PHE A 151 -19.84 0.32 15.48
N GLY A 152 -18.72 -0.34 15.80
CA GLY A 152 -18.66 -1.30 16.91
C GLY A 152 -18.92 -0.70 18.28
N GLU A 153 -18.64 0.61 18.47
CA GLU A 153 -18.93 1.39 19.69
C GLU A 153 -20.36 1.98 19.71
N GLY A 154 -21.16 1.81 18.64
CA GLY A 154 -22.49 2.41 18.50
C GLY A 154 -22.46 3.95 18.40
N ARG A 155 -21.38 4.53 17.90
CA ARG A 155 -21.12 5.96 17.79
C ARG A 155 -21.30 6.43 16.34
N PRO A 156 -21.69 7.71 16.14
CA PRO A 156 -21.81 8.30 14.79
C PRO A 156 -20.48 8.18 14.00
N LEU A 157 -20.56 7.82 12.72
CA LEU A 157 -19.41 7.80 11.81
C LEU A 157 -18.94 9.23 11.53
N THR A 158 -17.64 9.51 11.67
CA THR A 158 -17.09 10.84 11.44
C THR A 158 -16.64 11.02 9.99
N ILE A 159 -17.22 11.98 9.28
CA ILE A 159 -16.95 12.30 7.88
C ILE A 159 -16.23 13.64 7.80
N THR A 160 -15.05 13.70 7.17
CA THR A 160 -14.32 14.94 6.96
C THR A 160 -14.87 15.70 5.75
N GLY A 161 -14.96 17.04 5.87
CA GLY A 161 -15.50 17.90 4.82
C GLY A 161 -16.98 17.60 4.51
N ASP A 162 -17.32 17.56 3.23
CA ASP A 162 -18.67 17.25 2.72
C ASP A 162 -18.93 15.75 2.48
N GLY A 163 -17.90 14.91 2.63
CA GLY A 163 -17.96 13.47 2.39
C GLY A 163 -18.01 13.04 0.93
N GLU A 164 -17.97 13.98 -0.02
CA GLU A 164 -18.01 13.70 -1.47
C GLU A 164 -16.63 13.41 -2.07
N GLN A 165 -15.57 13.46 -1.28
CA GLN A 165 -14.24 13.01 -1.72
C GLN A 165 -14.26 11.51 -2.03
N ARG A 166 -13.79 11.15 -3.23
CA ARG A 166 -13.87 9.79 -3.75
C ARG A 166 -12.53 9.07 -3.65
N ARG A 167 -12.56 7.79 -3.32
CA ARG A 167 -11.37 6.95 -3.20
C ARG A 167 -11.56 5.63 -3.92
N ASP A 168 -10.54 5.21 -4.68
CA ASP A 168 -10.41 3.85 -5.16
C ASP A 168 -9.95 2.98 -3.99
N PHE A 169 -10.87 2.18 -3.48
CA PHE A 169 -10.63 1.26 -2.37
C PHE A 169 -10.26 -0.12 -2.90
N THR A 170 -9.12 -0.64 -2.48
CA THR A 170 -8.62 -1.95 -2.92
C THR A 170 -8.42 -2.87 -1.71
N TYR A 171 -9.00 -4.07 -1.78
CA TYR A 171 -8.91 -5.07 -0.71
C TYR A 171 -7.48 -5.54 -0.51
N VAL A 172 -7.07 -5.71 0.74
CA VAL A 172 -5.68 -6.08 1.11
C VAL A 172 -5.25 -7.43 0.52
N GLY A 173 -6.16 -8.38 0.40
CA GLY A 173 -5.89 -9.67 -0.24
C GLY A 173 -5.58 -9.52 -1.73
N ASP A 174 -6.30 -8.63 -2.44
CA ASP A 174 -6.03 -8.33 -3.85
C ASP A 174 -4.68 -7.58 -4.01
N ILE A 175 -4.35 -6.67 -3.07
CA ILE A 175 -3.03 -6.00 -3.04
C ILE A 175 -1.91 -7.03 -2.85
N VAL A 176 -2.06 -7.93 -1.90
CA VAL A 176 -1.08 -9.01 -1.63
C VAL A 176 -0.88 -9.90 -2.87
N ASP A 177 -1.98 -10.26 -3.57
CA ASP A 177 -1.89 -11.02 -4.81
C ASP A 177 -1.08 -10.27 -5.88
N GLY A 178 -1.32 -8.96 -6.06
CA GLY A 178 -0.55 -8.13 -6.99
C GLY A 178 0.93 -8.01 -6.65
N ILE A 179 1.27 -7.93 -5.35
CA ILE A 179 2.65 -7.90 -4.86
C ILE A 179 3.36 -9.24 -5.15
N VAL A 180 2.71 -10.37 -4.86
CA VAL A 180 3.26 -11.71 -5.11
C VAL A 180 3.45 -11.94 -6.60
N LYS A 181 2.46 -11.66 -7.43
CA LYS A 181 2.55 -11.74 -8.90
C LYS A 181 3.65 -10.85 -9.48
N SER A 182 3.92 -9.69 -8.88
CA SER A 182 5.04 -8.83 -9.28
C SER A 182 6.39 -9.51 -9.04
N MET A 183 6.57 -10.22 -7.92
CA MET A 183 7.79 -10.96 -7.64
C MET A 183 7.94 -12.16 -8.59
N GLU A 184 6.87 -12.92 -8.79
CA GLU A 184 6.84 -14.05 -9.73
C GLU A 184 7.17 -13.61 -11.15
N TYR A 185 6.60 -12.47 -11.59
CA TYR A 185 6.88 -11.89 -12.89
C TYR A 185 8.38 -11.58 -13.08
N MET A 186 9.06 -11.02 -12.08
CA MET A 186 10.51 -10.75 -12.16
C MET A 186 11.36 -12.03 -12.23
N GLN A 187 10.85 -13.17 -11.81
CA GLN A 187 11.55 -14.45 -11.82
C GLN A 187 11.44 -15.17 -13.15
N LEU A 188 10.62 -14.70 -14.09
CA LEU A 188 10.55 -15.25 -15.45
C LEU A 188 11.81 -14.86 -16.24
N ASP A 189 12.45 -15.85 -16.90
CA ASP A 189 13.70 -15.67 -17.64
C ASP A 189 13.59 -14.76 -18.88
N SER A 190 12.37 -14.50 -19.36
CA SER A 190 12.09 -13.79 -20.61
C SER A 190 12.00 -12.27 -20.47
N ILE A 191 12.18 -11.72 -19.27
CA ILE A 191 11.94 -10.30 -19.02
C ILE A 191 13.22 -9.49 -19.15
N ASN A 192 13.12 -8.33 -19.83
CA ASN A 192 14.18 -7.34 -19.86
C ASN A 192 14.30 -6.70 -18.45
N LYS A 193 15.26 -7.15 -17.66
CA LYS A 193 15.39 -6.90 -16.21
C LYS A 193 15.89 -5.50 -15.85
N TRP A 194 16.11 -4.62 -16.84
CA TRP A 194 16.91 -3.40 -16.68
C TRP A 194 16.12 -2.12 -16.46
N GLU A 195 14.81 -2.20 -16.38
CA GLU A 195 13.98 -1.01 -16.17
C GLU A 195 12.95 -1.28 -15.06
N ALA A 196 12.96 -0.41 -14.04
CA ALA A 196 12.00 -0.50 -12.95
C ALA A 196 10.56 -0.35 -13.49
N ALA A 197 9.86 -1.47 -13.66
CA ALA A 197 8.46 -1.45 -14.04
C ALA A 197 7.60 -0.92 -12.88
N SER A 198 6.49 -0.27 -13.20
CA SER A 198 5.51 0.13 -12.20
C SER A 198 4.12 -0.39 -12.55
N PHE A 199 3.42 -0.92 -11.56
CA PHE A 199 2.05 -1.40 -11.65
C PHE A 199 1.14 -0.68 -10.66
N GLU A 200 0.01 -0.19 -11.17
CA GLU A 200 -1.02 0.43 -10.35
C GLU A 200 -1.94 -0.65 -9.78
N LEU A 201 -1.92 -0.82 -8.46
CA LEU A 201 -2.78 -1.78 -7.77
C LEU A 201 -4.00 -1.07 -7.17
N GLY A 202 -4.84 -0.52 -8.05
CA GLY A 202 -6.15 0.06 -7.75
C GLY A 202 -7.25 -0.74 -8.43
N ARG A 203 -8.38 -0.90 -7.75
CA ARG A 203 -9.50 -1.69 -8.26
C ARG A 203 -10.13 -1.13 -9.54
N GLY A 204 -9.99 0.19 -9.77
CA GLY A 204 -10.58 0.88 -10.93
C GLY A 204 -12.04 1.27 -10.72
N LYS A 205 -12.49 1.31 -9.46
CA LYS A 205 -13.80 1.83 -9.05
C LYS A 205 -13.64 2.60 -7.76
N ASN A 206 -14.18 3.81 -7.71
CA ASN A 206 -14.12 4.64 -6.52
C ASN A 206 -15.50 4.85 -5.89
N TYR A 207 -15.46 5.19 -4.60
CA TYR A 207 -16.63 5.52 -3.81
C TYR A 207 -16.39 6.80 -3.04
N SER A 208 -17.44 7.61 -2.81
CA SER A 208 -17.39 8.72 -1.87
C SER A 208 -17.37 8.21 -0.43
N ILE A 209 -16.90 9.04 0.50
CA ILE A 209 -16.94 8.70 1.92
C ILE A 209 -18.39 8.58 2.42
N ASN A 210 -19.32 9.34 1.82
CA ASN A 210 -20.76 9.22 2.09
C ASN A 210 -21.29 7.84 1.66
N GLU A 211 -20.93 7.35 0.47
CA GLU A 211 -21.30 5.99 0.01
C GLU A 211 -20.74 4.91 0.93
N ILE A 212 -19.50 5.06 1.42
CA ILE A 212 -18.91 4.13 2.38
C ILE A 212 -19.63 4.18 3.73
N ALA A 213 -20.01 5.36 4.23
CA ALA A 213 -20.77 5.47 5.45
C ALA A 213 -22.15 4.81 5.33
N ALA A 214 -22.86 5.05 4.21
CA ALA A 214 -24.17 4.44 3.94
C ALA A 214 -24.12 2.90 3.85
N ALA A 215 -22.96 2.31 3.51
CA ALA A 215 -22.80 0.85 3.49
C ALA A 215 -22.92 0.20 4.89
N PHE A 216 -22.72 0.95 5.99
CA PHE A 216 -22.94 0.51 7.37
C PHE A 216 -24.43 0.58 7.78
N GLY A 217 -25.29 1.20 6.96
CA GLY A 217 -26.71 1.39 7.16
C GLY A 217 -27.13 2.77 6.66
N GLU A 218 -28.16 2.86 5.82
CA GLU A 218 -28.60 4.15 5.23
C GLU A 218 -28.96 5.19 6.31
N ASP A 219 -29.56 4.77 7.43
CA ASP A 219 -29.94 5.62 8.54
C ASP A 219 -28.93 5.63 9.69
N TYR A 220 -27.72 5.03 9.51
CA TYR A 220 -26.72 5.02 10.56
C TYR A 220 -26.19 6.45 10.85
N PRO A 221 -26.11 6.89 12.12
CA PRO A 221 -25.74 8.26 12.45
C PRO A 221 -24.37 8.65 11.91
N THR A 222 -24.28 9.82 11.29
CA THR A 222 -23.04 10.44 10.80
C THR A 222 -22.81 11.79 11.45
N LYS A 223 -21.53 12.19 11.55
CA LYS A 223 -21.11 13.51 12.03
C LYS A 223 -20.04 14.06 11.11
N TYR A 224 -20.33 15.19 10.47
CA TYR A 224 -19.35 15.89 9.65
C TYR A 224 -18.38 16.69 10.54
N ILE A 225 -17.09 16.64 10.18
CA ILE A 225 -16.00 17.34 10.84
C ILE A 225 -15.21 18.15 9.82
N GLU A 226 -14.35 19.06 10.30
CA GLU A 226 -13.52 19.92 9.44
C GLU A 226 -12.65 19.11 8.47
N GLU A 227 -12.51 19.63 7.25
CA GLU A 227 -11.67 19.04 6.20
C GLU A 227 -10.19 19.11 6.60
N TRP A 228 -9.46 18.05 6.26
CA TRP A 228 -8.03 17.97 6.55
C TRP A 228 -7.19 18.51 5.39
N PRO A 229 -6.13 19.29 5.65
CA PRO A 229 -5.27 19.83 4.61
C PRO A 229 -4.49 18.72 3.89
N GLY A 230 -4.23 18.95 2.59
CA GLY A 230 -3.42 18.06 1.76
C GLY A 230 -4.12 16.79 1.27
N GLU A 231 -5.42 16.64 1.55
CA GLU A 231 -6.23 15.55 1.01
C GLU A 231 -6.64 15.84 -0.45
N VAL A 232 -6.57 14.82 -1.31
CA VAL A 232 -7.01 14.93 -2.71
C VAL A 232 -8.51 14.68 -2.82
N ARG A 233 -9.17 15.36 -3.77
CA ARG A 233 -10.63 15.21 -3.97
C ARG A 233 -11.00 13.84 -4.52
N GLU A 234 -10.18 13.27 -5.41
CA GLU A 234 -10.48 11.99 -6.05
C GLU A 234 -9.22 11.15 -6.27
N THR A 235 -9.35 9.85 -6.10
CA THR A 235 -8.39 8.84 -6.58
C THR A 235 -9.13 7.77 -7.35
N LEU A 236 -8.61 7.41 -8.54
CA LEU A 236 -9.15 6.34 -9.38
C LEU A 236 -8.02 5.75 -10.23
N ASN A 237 -7.85 4.45 -10.19
CA ASN A 237 -6.96 3.75 -11.10
C ASN A 237 -7.63 3.57 -12.47
N THR A 238 -6.99 4.03 -13.52
CA THR A 238 -7.40 3.80 -14.91
C THR A 238 -6.35 3.03 -15.72
N ASP A 239 -5.21 2.67 -15.11
CA ASP A 239 -4.15 1.88 -15.74
C ASP A 239 -4.53 0.39 -15.75
N THR A 240 -4.34 -0.27 -16.88
CA THR A 240 -4.68 -1.70 -17.07
C THR A 240 -3.48 -2.63 -17.05
N LYS A 241 -2.25 -2.11 -16.98
CA LYS A 241 -1.02 -2.90 -17.10
C LYS A 241 -0.92 -4.05 -16.10
N ALA A 242 -1.32 -3.83 -14.84
CA ALA A 242 -1.30 -4.90 -13.84
C ALA A 242 -2.23 -6.06 -14.24
N ARG A 243 -3.39 -5.76 -14.85
CA ARG A 243 -4.32 -6.78 -15.33
C ARG A 243 -3.79 -7.52 -16.56
N GLU A 244 -3.22 -6.79 -17.49
CA GLU A 244 -2.73 -7.34 -18.77
C GLU A 244 -1.43 -8.14 -18.61
N ILE A 245 -0.51 -7.66 -17.78
CA ILE A 245 0.85 -8.21 -17.66
C ILE A 245 0.95 -9.21 -16.52
N LEU A 246 0.38 -8.88 -15.35
CA LEU A 246 0.43 -9.74 -14.16
C LEU A 246 -0.80 -10.67 -14.05
N GLU A 247 -1.76 -10.57 -14.96
CA GLU A 247 -3.06 -11.24 -14.83
C GLU A 247 -3.72 -10.97 -13.47
N TRP A 248 -3.48 -9.75 -12.93
CA TRP A 248 -4.00 -9.34 -11.64
C TRP A 248 -5.45 -8.86 -11.76
N ASN A 249 -6.35 -9.49 -11.03
CA ASN A 249 -7.77 -9.15 -11.08
C ASN A 249 -8.34 -8.95 -9.66
N PRO A 250 -8.49 -7.70 -9.18
CA PRO A 250 -9.09 -7.43 -7.88
C PRO A 250 -10.58 -7.73 -7.89
N THR A 251 -11.05 -8.53 -6.94
CA THR A 251 -12.41 -9.09 -6.94
C THR A 251 -13.31 -8.53 -5.83
N VAL A 252 -12.74 -8.13 -4.69
CA VAL A 252 -13.53 -7.77 -3.50
C VAL A 252 -13.98 -6.31 -3.57
N ASP A 253 -15.30 -6.08 -3.52
CA ASP A 253 -15.90 -4.75 -3.45
C ASP A 253 -16.00 -4.29 -1.99
N ILE A 254 -15.65 -3.03 -1.71
CA ILE A 254 -15.66 -2.51 -0.33
C ILE A 254 -17.07 -2.45 0.27
N VAL A 255 -18.07 -2.13 -0.52
CA VAL A 255 -19.48 -2.05 -0.04
C VAL A 255 -19.98 -3.45 0.35
N ASP A 256 -19.67 -4.45 -0.48
CA ASP A 256 -20.02 -5.85 -0.19
C ASP A 256 -19.28 -6.36 1.05
N PHE A 257 -17.96 -6.04 1.16
CA PHE A 257 -17.16 -6.37 2.32
C PHE A 257 -17.71 -5.77 3.62
N ILE A 258 -18.12 -4.49 3.61
CA ILE A 258 -18.72 -3.83 4.78
C ILE A 258 -20.03 -4.51 5.17
N LYS A 259 -20.93 -4.72 4.22
CA LYS A 259 -22.23 -5.35 4.47
C LYS A 259 -22.07 -6.77 5.02
N GLU A 260 -21.18 -7.54 4.42
CA GLU A 260 -20.93 -8.90 4.86
C GLU A 260 -20.33 -8.98 6.27
N LYS A 261 -19.42 -8.10 6.61
CA LYS A 261 -18.60 -8.21 7.82
C LYS A 261 -19.20 -7.48 9.03
N TYR A 262 -19.93 -6.39 8.83
CA TYR A 262 -20.36 -5.52 9.93
C TYR A 262 -21.87 -5.35 10.06
N VAL A 263 -22.67 -5.60 9.01
CA VAL A 263 -24.10 -5.25 8.97
C VAL A 263 -25.00 -6.47 9.12
N ARG A 264 -24.46 -7.66 9.26
CA ARG A 264 -25.25 -8.92 9.44
C ARG A 264 -26.00 -8.97 10.76
#